data_e1b7ef93a443b60ac5e6cad0e6fd5c14
#
_entry.id   e1b7ef93a443b60ac5e6cad0e6fd5c14
#
_cell.length_a   1.000
_cell.length_b   1.000
_cell.length_c   1.000
_cell.angle_alpha   90.00
_cell.angle_beta   90.00
_cell.angle_gamma   90.00
#
_symmetry.space_group_name_H-M   'P 1'
#
loop_
_entity.id
_entity.type
_entity.pdbx_description
1 polymer ?
#
loop_
_entity_poly.entity_id
_entity_poly.type
_entity_poly.pdbx_seq_one_letter_code
_entity_poly.pdbx_strand_id
1 'polypeptide(L)'
;MTEEELTAEFGENGWKQLPDAITRRYRFIPAKVEVDEHHVGVYVSKTDGHMIKGKYPKSLLHGSPVSASLAAAVMNGKYVNAVPLYRLEQEFLRYGLAITRQNMANWMIRLGEEYLAVLYDHLHSLLYSYHVIQADETPVLVKRDGRSAGSKSYMWVYRSGHMYPEKQIILYEYQRTRNASHPREFLKNYSGICVTDGYQVYHTLEKEREDLTIAGCWVHARRRFDEALAVVPKERQKESASYLILKQIQTIYRKEGKLKDLSSEERLSRRQVAIKPLVDALFAYLKQHESEVGTEKLKDAFSYALNQEKYLRVFLTDGDVPMDSNASERAIRGFCVGKKNWQMIDTINGAKASAIIYSIAETAKANNLKPYEYFEHLLTEIPRRMDDSDRSFLDDLLPWSKKLPGAIRKPKKQ
;
A
#
# COMPACT_ATOMS: atom_id res chain seq x y z
N MET A 1 28.05 6.38 -43.89
CA MET A 1 29.12 6.40 -44.89
C MET A 1 28.54 5.81 -46.16
N THR A 2 28.75 6.45 -47.27
CA THR A 2 28.36 5.91 -48.58
C THR A 2 29.38 4.93 -49.09
N GLU A 3 29.05 4.13 -50.09
CA GLU A 3 30.00 3.15 -50.69
C GLU A 3 31.20 3.87 -51.32
N GLU A 4 30.98 5.04 -51.88
CA GLU A 4 32.06 5.90 -52.43
C GLU A 4 33.00 6.42 -51.34
N GLU A 5 32.48 6.80 -50.16
CA GLU A 5 33.29 7.23 -48.99
C GLU A 5 34.11 6.06 -48.45
N LEU A 6 33.53 4.85 -48.40
CA LEU A 6 34.21 3.65 -47.93
C LEU A 6 35.29 3.20 -48.90
N THR A 7 35.01 3.27 -50.20
CA THR A 7 35.99 2.93 -51.25
C THR A 7 37.13 3.94 -51.28
N ALA A 8 36.85 5.23 -51.09
CA ALA A 8 37.89 6.26 -50.99
C ALA A 8 38.84 6.06 -49.80
N GLU A 9 38.32 5.59 -48.67
CA GLU A 9 39.10 5.39 -47.43
C GLU A 9 39.87 4.06 -47.42
N PHE A 10 39.23 2.97 -47.90
CA PHE A 10 39.77 1.60 -47.76
C PHE A 10 40.16 0.92 -49.08
N GLY A 11 39.90 1.55 -50.22
CA GLY A 11 40.11 0.97 -51.58
C GLY A 11 38.97 0.08 -52.05
N GLU A 12 38.92 -0.25 -53.34
CA GLU A 12 37.96 -1.19 -53.92
C GLU A 12 38.01 -2.55 -53.21
N ASN A 13 36.90 -3.00 -52.64
CA ASN A 13 36.77 -4.24 -51.85
C ASN A 13 37.66 -4.32 -50.59
N GLY A 14 38.20 -3.18 -50.11
CA GLY A 14 39.08 -3.12 -48.94
C GLY A 14 38.36 -3.08 -47.60
N TRP A 15 37.02 -3.12 -47.56
CA TRP A 15 36.24 -3.02 -46.35
C TRP A 15 35.17 -4.11 -46.23
N LYS A 16 34.71 -4.34 -44.99
CA LYS A 16 33.53 -5.14 -44.65
C LYS A 16 32.76 -4.47 -43.56
N GLN A 17 31.47 -4.51 -43.63
CA GLN A 17 30.61 -4.01 -42.57
C GLN A 17 30.68 -4.93 -41.34
N LEU A 18 30.96 -4.35 -40.18
CA LEU A 18 30.78 -4.97 -38.88
C LEU A 18 29.37 -4.69 -38.36
N PRO A 19 28.90 -5.42 -37.34
CA PRO A 19 27.63 -5.09 -36.68
C PRO A 19 27.61 -3.63 -36.24
N ASP A 20 26.47 -2.97 -36.45
CA ASP A 20 26.28 -1.56 -36.13
C ASP A 20 26.56 -1.24 -34.65
N ALA A 21 27.27 -0.16 -34.40
CA ALA A 21 27.42 0.40 -33.07
C ALA A 21 26.08 1.08 -32.64
N ILE A 22 25.36 0.45 -31.74
CA ILE A 22 24.04 0.94 -31.29
C ILE A 22 24.21 1.96 -30.17
N THR A 23 23.86 3.22 -30.44
CA THR A 23 23.77 4.28 -29.43
C THR A 23 22.30 4.54 -29.09
N ARG A 24 21.95 4.48 -27.79
CA ARG A 24 20.59 4.74 -27.32
C ARG A 24 20.52 6.12 -26.69
N ARG A 25 19.53 6.95 -27.10
CA ARG A 25 19.22 8.26 -26.51
C ARG A 25 17.77 8.26 -26.03
N TYR A 26 17.55 8.79 -24.84
CA TYR A 26 16.19 8.95 -24.31
C TYR A 26 15.60 10.27 -24.78
N ARG A 27 14.36 10.21 -25.31
CA ARG A 27 13.56 11.39 -25.67
C ARG A 27 12.35 11.46 -24.75
N PHE A 28 12.18 12.57 -24.04
CA PHE A 28 10.99 12.85 -23.26
C PHE A 28 9.92 13.48 -24.17
N ILE A 29 8.69 12.96 -24.09
CA ILE A 29 7.51 13.52 -24.76
C ILE A 29 6.61 14.04 -23.63
N PRO A 30 6.36 15.38 -23.52
CA PRO A 30 5.48 15.93 -22.50
C PRO A 30 4.05 15.38 -22.63
N ALA A 31 3.36 15.29 -21.50
CA ALA A 31 1.93 14.98 -21.51
C ALA A 31 1.14 16.08 -22.24
N LYS A 32 0.04 15.68 -22.89
CA LYS A 32 -0.92 16.61 -23.51
C LYS A 32 -2.31 16.28 -23.00
N VAL A 33 -3.20 17.27 -23.02
CA VAL A 33 -4.62 17.13 -22.76
C VAL A 33 -5.36 17.41 -24.05
N GLU A 34 -6.32 16.55 -24.37
CA GLU A 34 -7.19 16.69 -25.55
C GLU A 34 -8.64 16.84 -25.09
N VAL A 35 -9.45 17.52 -25.87
CA VAL A 35 -10.88 17.72 -25.61
C VAL A 35 -11.68 17.01 -26.70
N ASP A 36 -12.48 16.02 -26.28
CA ASP A 36 -13.41 15.32 -27.15
C ASP A 36 -14.75 16.09 -27.17
N GLU A 37 -15.12 16.64 -28.30
CA GLU A 37 -16.41 17.31 -28.51
C GLU A 37 -17.44 16.32 -29.07
N HIS A 38 -18.52 16.08 -28.34
CA HIS A 38 -19.64 15.25 -28.78
C HIS A 38 -20.80 16.08 -29.32
N HIS A 39 -20.97 16.12 -30.63
CA HIS A 39 -22.07 16.78 -31.29
C HIS A 39 -23.31 15.87 -31.29
N VAL A 40 -24.38 16.30 -30.63
CA VAL A 40 -25.62 15.53 -30.50
C VAL A 40 -26.78 16.32 -31.07
N GLY A 41 -27.42 15.76 -32.09
CA GLY A 41 -28.57 16.38 -32.73
C GLY A 41 -29.75 16.54 -31.75
N VAL A 42 -30.35 17.75 -31.76
CA VAL A 42 -31.58 18.06 -31.04
C VAL A 42 -32.63 18.42 -32.07
N TYR A 43 -33.76 17.74 -32.01
CA TYR A 43 -34.83 17.89 -33.01
C TYR A 43 -36.10 18.31 -32.26
N VAL A 44 -36.85 19.23 -32.89
CA VAL A 44 -38.14 19.73 -32.40
C VAL A 44 -39.23 19.45 -33.43
N SER A 45 -40.35 18.93 -32.96
CA SER A 45 -41.54 18.73 -33.77
C SER A 45 -42.15 20.09 -34.14
N LYS A 46 -42.43 20.29 -35.40
CA LYS A 46 -43.08 21.54 -35.93
C LYS A 46 -44.56 21.60 -35.59
N THR A 47 -45.18 20.49 -35.20
CA THR A 47 -46.63 20.42 -34.95
C THR A 47 -46.98 20.66 -33.48
N ASP A 48 -46.24 20.13 -32.55
CA ASP A 48 -46.57 20.14 -31.11
C ASP A 48 -45.43 20.65 -30.22
N GLY A 49 -44.27 21.00 -30.81
CA GLY A 49 -43.11 21.48 -30.05
C GLY A 49 -42.38 20.39 -29.26
N HIS A 50 -42.77 19.12 -29.41
CA HIS A 50 -42.04 18.01 -28.76
C HIS A 50 -40.58 17.95 -29.21
N MET A 51 -39.66 17.83 -28.23
CA MET A 51 -38.22 17.77 -28.51
C MET A 51 -37.65 16.39 -28.22
N ILE A 52 -36.82 15.90 -29.15
CA ILE A 52 -36.02 14.70 -28.96
C ILE A 52 -34.55 15.05 -29.10
N LYS A 53 -33.72 14.37 -28.32
CA LYS A 53 -32.27 14.52 -28.35
C LYS A 53 -31.63 13.18 -28.71
N GLY A 54 -30.65 13.20 -29.59
CA GLY A 54 -29.86 12.01 -29.93
C GLY A 54 -29.15 11.42 -28.67
N LYS A 55 -28.81 10.15 -28.75
CA LYS A 55 -28.05 9.49 -27.69
C LYS A 55 -26.58 9.96 -27.73
N TYR A 56 -25.99 10.18 -26.58
CA TYR A 56 -24.56 10.44 -26.43
C TYR A 56 -23.95 9.48 -25.42
N PRO A 57 -22.63 9.26 -25.43
CA PRO A 57 -21.99 8.40 -24.46
C PRO A 57 -22.29 8.84 -23.03
N LYS A 58 -22.61 7.88 -22.16
CA LYS A 58 -22.83 8.13 -20.72
C LYS A 58 -21.53 8.70 -20.13
N SER A 59 -21.61 9.90 -19.54
CA SER A 59 -20.47 10.51 -18.85
C SER A 59 -20.06 9.67 -17.64
N LEU A 60 -18.76 9.62 -17.33
CA LEU A 60 -18.24 8.89 -16.16
C LEU A 60 -18.91 9.35 -14.87
N LEU A 61 -19.06 10.67 -14.69
CA LEU A 61 -19.81 11.27 -13.59
C LEU A 61 -20.87 12.21 -14.17
N HIS A 62 -22.10 12.05 -13.74
CA HIS A 62 -23.18 12.94 -14.17
C HIS A 62 -22.86 14.41 -13.87
N GLY A 63 -23.00 15.25 -14.89
CA GLY A 63 -22.74 16.70 -14.79
C GLY A 63 -21.25 17.07 -14.70
N SER A 64 -20.34 16.19 -15.10
CA SER A 64 -18.89 16.44 -15.07
C SER A 64 -18.26 16.09 -16.41
N PRO A 65 -17.27 16.88 -16.88
CA PRO A 65 -16.51 16.59 -18.10
C PRO A 65 -15.37 15.59 -17.87
N VAL A 66 -15.23 15.02 -16.68
CA VAL A 66 -14.12 14.12 -16.36
C VAL A 66 -14.24 12.81 -17.14
N SER A 67 -13.18 12.45 -17.85
CA SER A 67 -13.00 11.14 -18.49
C SER A 67 -12.31 10.15 -17.53
N ALA A 68 -12.34 8.86 -17.84
CA ALA A 68 -11.60 7.84 -17.09
C ALA A 68 -10.09 8.13 -17.08
N SER A 69 -9.52 8.54 -18.21
CA SER A 69 -8.10 8.88 -18.34
C SER A 69 -7.70 10.09 -17.50
N LEU A 70 -8.50 11.17 -17.51
CA LEU A 70 -8.23 12.36 -16.70
C LEU A 70 -8.37 12.06 -15.20
N ALA A 71 -9.39 11.30 -14.80
CA ALA A 71 -9.55 10.87 -13.42
C ALA A 71 -8.37 10.01 -12.97
N ALA A 72 -7.92 9.06 -13.81
CA ALA A 72 -6.75 8.22 -13.53
C ALA A 72 -5.46 9.07 -13.43
N ALA A 73 -5.30 10.12 -14.25
CA ALA A 73 -4.17 11.05 -14.14
C ALA A 73 -4.15 11.79 -12.79
N VAL A 74 -5.30 12.28 -12.33
CA VAL A 74 -5.43 12.93 -11.00
C VAL A 74 -5.16 11.93 -9.89
N MET A 75 -5.72 10.71 -9.96
CA MET A 75 -5.48 9.65 -8.97
C MET A 75 -3.99 9.28 -8.91
N ASN A 76 -3.38 9.03 -10.05
CA ASN A 76 -1.95 8.69 -10.13
C ASN A 76 -1.08 9.84 -9.61
N GLY A 77 -1.36 11.07 -10.02
CA GLY A 77 -0.63 12.25 -9.55
C GLY A 77 -0.69 12.38 -8.02
N LYS A 78 -1.88 12.32 -7.44
CA LYS A 78 -2.07 12.53 -6.00
C LYS A 78 -1.66 11.33 -5.15
N TYR A 79 -2.09 10.12 -5.48
CA TYR A 79 -1.99 8.96 -4.59
C TYR A 79 -0.78 8.06 -4.88
N VAL A 80 -0.22 8.13 -6.08
CA VAL A 80 0.99 7.39 -6.46
C VAL A 80 2.24 8.27 -6.41
N ASN A 81 2.15 9.48 -7.01
CA ASN A 81 3.28 10.41 -7.10
C ASN A 81 3.31 11.42 -5.93
N ALA A 82 2.33 11.36 -5.01
CA ALA A 82 2.21 12.22 -3.83
C ALA A 82 2.13 13.73 -4.14
N VAL A 83 1.61 14.12 -5.31
CA VAL A 83 1.47 15.51 -5.74
C VAL A 83 0.18 16.11 -5.14
N PRO A 84 0.24 17.24 -4.40
CA PRO A 84 -0.96 17.92 -3.92
C PRO A 84 -1.85 18.41 -5.08
N LEU A 85 -3.18 18.38 -4.90
CA LEU A 85 -4.13 18.81 -5.92
C LEU A 85 -3.88 20.24 -6.40
N TYR A 86 -3.39 21.15 -5.54
CA TYR A 86 -3.02 22.51 -5.96
C TYR A 86 -1.90 22.50 -7.02
N ARG A 87 -0.91 21.62 -6.87
CA ARG A 87 0.18 21.52 -7.87
C ARG A 87 -0.32 20.89 -9.18
N LEU A 88 -1.24 19.91 -9.09
CA LEU A 88 -1.89 19.35 -10.28
C LEU A 88 -2.75 20.38 -11.00
N GLU A 89 -3.49 21.25 -10.27
CA GLU A 89 -4.23 22.37 -10.83
C GLU A 89 -3.31 23.29 -11.65
N GLN A 90 -2.15 23.67 -11.11
CA GLN A 90 -1.16 24.47 -11.80
C GLN A 90 -0.52 23.75 -13.01
N GLU A 91 -0.34 22.44 -12.92
CA GLU A 91 0.18 21.62 -14.01
C GLU A 91 -0.81 21.52 -15.16
N PHE A 92 -2.08 21.22 -14.90
CA PHE A 92 -3.14 21.17 -15.91
C PHE A 92 -3.37 22.53 -16.57
N LEU A 93 -3.27 23.62 -15.83
CA LEU A 93 -3.37 24.97 -16.39
C LEU A 93 -2.26 25.22 -17.44
N ARG A 94 -1.03 24.74 -17.20
CA ARG A 94 0.06 24.83 -18.20
C ARG A 94 -0.19 23.99 -19.46
N TYR A 95 -1.01 22.95 -19.36
CA TYR A 95 -1.47 22.15 -20.51
C TYR A 95 -2.73 22.75 -21.18
N GLY A 96 -3.16 23.94 -20.76
CA GLY A 96 -4.36 24.61 -21.33
C GLY A 96 -5.67 24.13 -20.69
N LEU A 97 -5.66 23.34 -19.62
CA LEU A 97 -6.87 22.82 -19.00
C LEU A 97 -7.13 23.49 -17.65
N ALA A 98 -8.15 24.34 -17.57
CA ALA A 98 -8.54 25.05 -16.34
C ALA A 98 -9.46 24.16 -15.49
N ILE A 99 -8.89 23.37 -14.59
CA ILE A 99 -9.61 22.53 -13.62
C ILE A 99 -9.16 22.90 -12.22
N THR A 100 -10.14 23.19 -11.35
CA THR A 100 -9.85 23.57 -9.97
C THR A 100 -9.52 22.34 -9.11
N ARG A 101 -8.68 22.54 -8.11
CA ARG A 101 -8.43 21.51 -7.06
C ARG A 101 -9.72 21.02 -6.39
N GLN A 102 -10.76 21.88 -6.30
CA GLN A 102 -12.05 21.50 -5.74
C GLN A 102 -12.78 20.50 -6.65
N ASN A 103 -12.77 20.70 -7.96
CA ASN A 103 -13.35 19.75 -8.92
C ASN A 103 -12.63 18.41 -8.84
N MET A 104 -11.29 18.42 -8.84
CA MET A 104 -10.50 17.19 -8.70
C MET A 104 -10.80 16.47 -7.39
N ALA A 105 -10.93 17.19 -6.27
CA ALA A 105 -11.30 16.59 -4.98
C ALA A 105 -12.69 15.95 -5.02
N ASN A 106 -13.67 16.62 -5.60
CA ASN A 106 -15.03 16.10 -5.75
C ASN A 106 -15.06 14.86 -6.66
N TRP A 107 -14.29 14.85 -7.74
CA TRP A 107 -14.18 13.65 -8.58
C TRP A 107 -13.61 12.46 -7.80
N MET A 108 -12.54 12.67 -7.04
CA MET A 108 -11.94 11.60 -6.23
C MET A 108 -12.92 11.02 -5.21
N ILE A 109 -13.71 11.89 -4.54
CA ILE A 109 -14.73 11.46 -3.58
C ILE A 109 -15.80 10.64 -4.29
N ARG A 110 -16.40 11.17 -5.35
CA ARG A 110 -17.49 10.50 -6.07
C ARG A 110 -17.04 9.19 -6.73
N LEU A 111 -15.91 9.20 -7.46
CA LEU A 111 -15.40 8.00 -8.11
C LEU A 111 -14.97 6.92 -7.10
N GLY A 112 -14.44 7.35 -5.95
CA GLY A 112 -14.13 6.44 -4.84
C GLY A 112 -15.40 5.75 -4.32
N GLU A 113 -16.45 6.50 -4.07
CA GLU A 113 -17.71 6.01 -3.50
C GLU A 113 -18.59 5.29 -4.52
N GLU A 114 -18.77 5.88 -5.72
CA GLU A 114 -19.70 5.35 -6.73
C GLU A 114 -19.14 4.09 -7.44
N TYR A 115 -17.82 3.99 -7.65
CA TYR A 115 -17.25 2.91 -8.48
C TYR A 115 -16.16 2.10 -7.78
N LEU A 116 -15.17 2.74 -7.13
CA LEU A 116 -14.02 2.00 -6.63
C LEU A 116 -14.29 1.27 -5.32
N ALA A 117 -15.31 1.68 -4.56
CA ALA A 117 -15.71 1.03 -3.32
C ALA A 117 -16.10 -0.45 -3.54
N VAL A 118 -16.76 -0.78 -4.67
CA VAL A 118 -17.17 -2.18 -4.92
C VAL A 118 -15.96 -3.12 -5.08
N LEU A 119 -14.88 -2.64 -5.70
CA LEU A 119 -13.64 -3.42 -5.81
C LEU A 119 -12.90 -3.47 -4.47
N TYR A 120 -12.92 -2.37 -3.70
CA TYR A 120 -12.34 -2.33 -2.36
C TYR A 120 -13.02 -3.37 -1.45
N ASP A 121 -14.36 -3.42 -1.43
CA ASP A 121 -15.12 -4.38 -0.62
C ASP A 121 -14.87 -5.82 -1.08
N HIS A 122 -14.74 -6.04 -2.38
CA HIS A 122 -14.37 -7.35 -2.93
C HIS A 122 -12.97 -7.78 -2.48
N LEU A 123 -11.97 -6.91 -2.57
CA LEU A 123 -10.62 -7.15 -2.05
C LEU A 123 -10.62 -7.38 -0.53
N HIS A 124 -11.48 -6.68 0.22
CA HIS A 124 -11.63 -6.88 1.66
C HIS A 124 -12.15 -8.29 1.97
N SER A 125 -13.17 -8.73 1.26
CA SER A 125 -13.69 -10.10 1.41
C SER A 125 -12.62 -11.15 1.08
N LEU A 126 -11.83 -10.93 0.03
CA LEU A 126 -10.72 -11.82 -0.33
C LEU A 126 -9.60 -11.81 0.70
N LEU A 127 -9.36 -10.70 1.40
CA LEU A 127 -8.34 -10.63 2.45
C LEU A 127 -8.61 -11.61 3.58
N TYR A 128 -9.88 -11.93 3.85
CA TYR A 128 -10.25 -12.91 4.88
C TYR A 128 -9.85 -14.35 4.56
N SER A 129 -9.52 -14.66 3.31
CA SER A 129 -9.04 -15.98 2.91
C SER A 129 -7.56 -16.23 3.21
N TYR A 130 -6.82 -15.21 3.64
CA TYR A 130 -5.39 -15.35 3.96
C TYR A 130 -5.21 -15.82 5.39
N HIS A 131 -4.40 -16.86 5.57
CA HIS A 131 -4.08 -17.39 6.89
C HIS A 131 -3.33 -16.38 7.78
N VAL A 132 -2.42 -15.58 7.18
CA VAL A 132 -1.64 -14.55 7.88
C VAL A 132 -1.84 -13.21 7.22
N ILE A 133 -2.28 -12.22 8.00
CA ILE A 133 -2.34 -10.82 7.60
C ILE A 133 -1.48 -9.95 8.51
N GLN A 134 -1.27 -8.71 8.12
CA GLN A 134 -0.58 -7.70 8.93
C GLN A 134 -1.45 -6.47 9.06
N ALA A 135 -1.42 -5.83 10.22
CA ALA A 135 -2.12 -4.57 10.47
C ALA A 135 -1.21 -3.55 11.16
N ASP A 136 -1.46 -2.28 10.87
CA ASP A 136 -0.76 -1.13 11.45
C ASP A 136 -1.62 0.12 11.25
N GLU A 137 -1.33 1.25 11.91
CA GLU A 137 -2.05 2.49 11.71
C GLU A 137 -1.16 3.73 11.87
N THR A 138 -1.55 4.82 11.23
CA THR A 138 -0.85 6.11 11.34
C THR A 138 -1.83 7.27 11.57
N PRO A 139 -1.47 8.26 12.40
CA PRO A 139 -2.34 9.42 12.59
C PRO A 139 -2.45 10.25 11.31
N VAL A 140 -3.64 10.80 11.08
CA VAL A 140 -3.94 11.77 10.02
C VAL A 140 -4.79 12.90 10.57
N LEU A 141 -4.62 14.12 10.03
CA LEU A 141 -5.46 15.25 10.39
C LEU A 141 -6.56 15.42 9.35
N VAL A 142 -7.81 15.49 9.82
CA VAL A 142 -8.99 15.80 9.00
C VAL A 142 -9.62 17.07 9.55
N LYS A 143 -9.64 18.12 8.73
CA LYS A 143 -10.00 19.47 9.20
C LYS A 143 -11.46 19.59 9.64
N ARG A 144 -12.37 19.04 8.83
CA ARG A 144 -13.82 19.08 9.05
C ARG A 144 -14.36 17.71 9.44
N ASP A 145 -13.95 17.19 10.60
CA ASP A 145 -14.42 15.91 11.13
C ASP A 145 -15.41 16.06 12.29
N GLY A 146 -15.80 17.30 12.61
CA GLY A 146 -16.77 17.59 13.67
C GLY A 146 -16.19 17.57 15.08
N ARG A 147 -14.83 17.52 15.23
CA ARG A 147 -14.13 17.57 16.51
C ARG A 147 -13.28 18.85 16.63
N SER A 148 -12.72 19.08 17.82
CA SER A 148 -11.79 20.20 18.04
C SER A 148 -10.59 20.18 17.08
N ALA A 149 -10.10 21.36 16.72
CA ALA A 149 -8.94 21.52 15.84
C ALA A 149 -7.74 20.74 16.39
N GLY A 150 -7.04 20.02 15.51
CA GLY A 150 -5.89 19.20 15.88
C GLY A 150 -6.21 17.79 16.39
N SER A 151 -7.49 17.42 16.50
CA SER A 151 -7.88 16.04 16.83
C SER A 151 -7.31 15.06 15.82
N LYS A 152 -6.64 14.02 16.31
CA LYS A 152 -6.05 12.98 15.47
C LYS A 152 -7.12 11.99 15.03
N SER A 153 -7.23 11.80 13.72
CA SER A 153 -7.86 10.64 13.09
C SER A 153 -6.77 9.65 12.69
N TYR A 154 -7.14 8.49 12.18
CA TYR A 154 -6.19 7.44 11.86
C TYR A 154 -6.48 6.84 10.48
N MET A 155 -5.40 6.52 9.78
CA MET A 155 -5.42 5.66 8.61
C MET A 155 -4.86 4.30 9.03
N TRP A 156 -5.73 3.31 9.07
CA TRP A 156 -5.39 1.92 9.33
C TRP A 156 -4.97 1.27 8.04
N VAL A 157 -4.06 0.30 8.11
CA VAL A 157 -3.68 -0.53 6.98
C VAL A 157 -3.79 -1.99 7.38
N TYR A 158 -4.41 -2.77 6.50
CA TYR A 158 -4.50 -4.23 6.61
C TYR A 158 -3.99 -4.81 5.31
N ARG A 159 -3.17 -5.85 5.39
CA ARG A 159 -2.60 -6.42 4.19
C ARG A 159 -2.33 -7.91 4.32
N SER A 160 -2.32 -8.61 3.18
CA SER A 160 -1.81 -9.98 3.12
C SER A 160 -0.33 -10.02 3.51
N GLY A 161 0.10 -11.10 4.16
CA GLY A 161 1.49 -11.33 4.50
C GLY A 161 2.40 -11.37 3.27
N HIS A 162 3.69 -11.10 3.44
CA HIS A 162 4.68 -11.16 2.36
C HIS A 162 4.90 -12.59 1.83
N MET A 163 4.39 -13.59 2.53
CA MET A 163 4.43 -15.00 2.12
C MET A 163 3.51 -15.31 0.92
N TYR A 164 2.65 -14.35 0.54
CA TYR A 164 1.74 -14.46 -0.61
C TYR A 164 2.14 -13.49 -1.72
N PRO A 165 3.28 -13.68 -2.41
CA PRO A 165 3.84 -12.68 -3.33
C PRO A 165 3.01 -12.46 -4.60
N GLU A 166 2.22 -13.45 -5.01
CA GLU A 166 1.50 -13.41 -6.30
C GLU A 166 0.12 -12.73 -6.24
N LYS A 167 -0.44 -12.55 -5.03
CA LYS A 167 -1.78 -12.00 -4.83
C LYS A 167 -1.80 -11.09 -3.61
N GLN A 168 -0.97 -10.04 -3.65
CA GLN A 168 -0.89 -9.09 -2.54
C GLN A 168 -2.14 -8.23 -2.48
N ILE A 169 -2.73 -8.10 -1.29
CA ILE A 169 -3.80 -7.16 -0.97
C ILE A 169 -3.29 -6.17 0.07
N ILE A 170 -3.51 -4.88 -0.17
CA ILE A 170 -3.18 -3.80 0.77
C ILE A 170 -4.39 -2.89 0.85
N LEU A 171 -5.04 -2.84 2.00
CA LEU A 171 -6.23 -2.04 2.24
C LEU A 171 -5.96 -0.98 3.28
N TYR A 172 -6.41 0.24 3.02
CA TYR A 172 -6.44 1.32 3.97
C TYR A 172 -7.86 1.58 4.41
N GLU A 173 -8.02 1.92 5.68
CA GLU A 173 -9.30 2.30 6.25
C GLU A 173 -9.13 3.60 7.05
N TYR A 174 -9.98 4.59 6.77
CA TYR A 174 -10.01 5.82 7.56
C TYR A 174 -10.95 5.67 8.76
N GLN A 175 -10.43 6.03 9.94
CA GLN A 175 -11.20 6.06 11.17
C GLN A 175 -10.93 7.33 12.00
N ARG A 176 -11.98 7.85 12.65
CA ARG A 176 -11.89 9.09 13.45
C ARG A 176 -11.07 8.93 14.72
N THR A 177 -10.93 7.72 15.22
CA THR A 177 -10.26 7.42 16.49
C THR A 177 -9.35 6.20 16.34
N ARG A 178 -8.59 5.90 17.40
CA ARG A 178 -7.77 4.69 17.51
C ARG A 178 -8.46 3.65 18.43
N ASN A 179 -9.76 3.52 18.35
CA ASN A 179 -10.55 2.66 19.23
C ASN A 179 -10.58 1.20 18.71
N ALA A 180 -10.71 0.25 19.64
CA ALA A 180 -10.80 -1.18 19.34
C ALA A 180 -11.99 -1.57 18.45
N SER A 181 -13.06 -0.76 18.46
CA SER A 181 -14.23 -1.00 17.60
C SER A 181 -13.89 -1.03 16.10
N HIS A 182 -12.87 -0.28 15.67
CA HIS A 182 -12.50 -0.19 14.25
C HIS A 182 -11.87 -1.49 13.74
N PRO A 183 -10.75 -1.98 14.29
CA PRO A 183 -10.21 -3.27 13.84
C PRO A 183 -11.13 -4.44 14.18
N ARG A 184 -12.01 -4.34 15.21
CA ARG A 184 -13.04 -5.35 15.49
C ARG A 184 -14.02 -5.47 14.32
N GLU A 185 -14.54 -4.35 13.81
CA GLU A 185 -15.45 -4.35 12.66
C GLU A 185 -14.75 -4.78 11.38
N PHE A 186 -13.54 -4.25 11.11
CA PHE A 186 -12.79 -4.59 9.91
C PHE A 186 -12.42 -6.08 9.85
N LEU A 187 -12.06 -6.69 10.97
CA LEU A 187 -11.63 -8.10 11.07
C LEU A 187 -12.75 -9.05 11.49
N LYS A 188 -14.02 -8.61 11.54
CA LYS A 188 -15.12 -9.39 12.12
C LYS A 188 -15.29 -10.81 11.51
N ASN A 189 -15.02 -10.96 10.21
CA ASN A 189 -15.13 -12.22 9.49
C ASN A 189 -13.76 -12.85 9.18
N TYR A 190 -12.67 -12.26 9.68
CA TYR A 190 -11.34 -12.82 9.51
C TYR A 190 -11.07 -13.89 10.57
N SER A 191 -10.53 -15.03 10.16
CA SER A 191 -10.03 -16.08 11.04
C SER A 191 -8.59 -16.40 10.65
N GLY A 192 -7.66 -16.36 11.61
CA GLY A 192 -6.25 -16.60 11.33
C GLY A 192 -5.30 -15.78 12.21
N ILE A 193 -4.12 -15.47 11.70
CA ILE A 193 -3.06 -14.79 12.43
C ILE A 193 -2.89 -13.35 11.90
N CYS A 194 -2.95 -12.36 12.81
CA CYS A 194 -2.71 -10.96 12.48
C CYS A 194 -1.41 -10.48 13.15
N VAL A 195 -0.42 -10.10 12.33
CA VAL A 195 0.87 -9.56 12.81
C VAL A 195 0.75 -8.07 13.00
N THR A 196 1.00 -7.59 14.23
CA THR A 196 0.81 -6.20 14.63
C THR A 196 2.00 -5.66 15.42
N ASP A 197 1.99 -4.37 15.72
CA ASP A 197 2.81 -3.80 16.78
C ASP A 197 2.27 -4.23 18.17
N GLY A 198 2.86 -3.80 19.24
CA GLY A 198 2.38 -4.11 20.59
C GLY A 198 1.16 -3.30 21.04
N TYR A 199 0.33 -2.79 20.13
CA TYR A 199 -0.81 -1.97 20.51
C TYR A 199 -1.91 -2.80 21.18
N GLN A 200 -2.30 -2.40 22.39
CA GLN A 200 -3.20 -3.12 23.29
C GLN A 200 -4.56 -3.47 22.67
N VAL A 201 -5.02 -2.70 21.69
CA VAL A 201 -6.30 -2.92 21.00
C VAL A 201 -6.35 -4.31 20.35
N TYR A 202 -5.28 -4.73 19.70
CA TYR A 202 -5.24 -6.04 19.05
C TYR A 202 -5.26 -7.18 20.08
N HIS A 203 -4.57 -7.00 21.21
CA HIS A 203 -4.61 -7.98 22.32
C HIS A 203 -6.01 -8.11 22.92
N THR A 204 -6.80 -7.03 22.91
CA THR A 204 -8.19 -7.07 23.34
C THR A 204 -9.03 -7.91 22.37
N LEU A 205 -8.84 -7.75 21.06
CA LEU A 205 -9.54 -8.53 20.06
C LEU A 205 -9.23 -10.04 20.18
N GLU A 206 -7.96 -10.40 20.39
CA GLU A 206 -7.56 -11.80 20.58
C GLU A 206 -8.25 -12.44 21.81
N LYS A 207 -8.42 -11.68 22.91
CA LYS A 207 -9.12 -12.16 24.10
C LYS A 207 -10.61 -12.37 23.90
N GLU A 208 -11.19 -11.65 22.97
CA GLU A 208 -12.63 -11.71 22.65
C GLU A 208 -12.95 -12.85 21.64
N ARG A 209 -11.92 -13.43 20.98
CA ARG A 209 -12.09 -14.34 19.82
C ARG A 209 -11.08 -15.48 19.85
N GLU A 210 -11.57 -16.72 19.78
CA GLU A 210 -10.75 -17.93 19.73
C GLU A 210 -10.14 -18.17 18.33
N ASP A 211 -10.77 -17.62 17.27
CA ASP A 211 -10.36 -17.79 15.88
C ASP A 211 -9.35 -16.74 15.37
N LEU A 212 -8.93 -15.81 16.24
CA LEU A 212 -7.96 -14.76 15.93
C LEU A 212 -6.73 -14.88 16.85
N THR A 213 -5.57 -15.07 16.26
CA THR A 213 -4.27 -15.05 16.97
C THR A 213 -3.51 -13.77 16.60
N ILE A 214 -2.95 -13.09 17.61
CA ILE A 214 -2.09 -11.93 17.40
C ILE A 214 -0.63 -12.34 17.49
N ALA A 215 0.15 -11.98 16.46
CA ALA A 215 1.60 -12.12 16.45
C ALA A 215 2.27 -10.74 16.63
N GLY A 216 3.28 -10.69 17.50
CA GLY A 216 4.01 -9.45 17.80
C GLY A 216 5.16 -9.19 16.85
N CYS A 217 5.53 -7.92 16.71
CA CYS A 217 6.61 -7.45 15.84
C CYS A 217 7.95 -7.33 16.61
N TRP A 218 8.95 -8.11 16.22
CA TRP A 218 10.30 -8.06 16.80
C TRP A 218 11.05 -6.75 16.53
N VAL A 219 10.68 -6.02 15.45
CA VAL A 219 11.28 -4.70 15.18
C VAL A 219 10.94 -3.71 16.30
N HIS A 220 9.71 -3.74 16.81
CA HIS A 220 9.30 -2.86 17.91
C HIS A 220 10.01 -3.21 19.21
N ALA A 221 10.15 -4.51 19.54
CA ALA A 221 10.93 -4.94 20.69
C ALA A 221 12.41 -4.52 20.55
N ARG A 222 13.02 -4.76 19.39
CA ARG A 222 14.41 -4.36 19.11
C ARG A 222 14.59 -2.85 19.24
N ARG A 223 13.69 -2.03 18.70
CA ARG A 223 13.77 -0.55 18.77
C ARG A 223 13.86 -0.05 20.21
N ARG A 224 13.13 -0.66 21.16
CA ARG A 224 13.22 -0.29 22.57
C ARG A 224 14.64 -0.47 23.12
N PHE A 225 15.29 -1.58 22.78
CA PHE A 225 16.68 -1.83 23.19
C PHE A 225 17.68 -0.94 22.46
N ASP A 226 17.43 -0.59 21.17
CA ASP A 226 18.25 0.43 20.44
C ASP A 226 18.15 1.80 21.13
N GLU A 227 16.95 2.24 21.54
CA GLU A 227 16.72 3.48 22.30
C GLU A 227 17.40 3.45 23.68
N ALA A 228 17.37 2.30 24.36
CA ALA A 228 18.06 2.11 25.64
C ALA A 228 19.59 2.13 25.48
N LEU A 229 20.11 1.60 24.38
CA LEU A 229 21.55 1.66 24.07
C LEU A 229 22.01 3.07 23.73
N ALA A 230 21.17 3.86 23.06
CA ALA A 230 21.52 5.21 22.63
C ALA A 230 21.81 6.19 23.80
N VAL A 231 21.29 5.93 25.00
CA VAL A 231 21.57 6.73 26.19
C VAL A 231 22.80 6.27 26.98
N VAL A 232 23.42 5.16 26.57
CA VAL A 232 24.68 4.66 27.19
C VAL A 232 25.87 5.35 26.53
N PRO A 233 26.86 5.86 27.33
CA PRO A 233 28.10 6.42 26.79
C PRO A 233 28.79 5.43 25.84
N LYS A 234 29.32 5.94 24.71
CA LYS A 234 29.86 5.11 23.62
C LYS A 234 30.92 4.10 24.08
N GLU A 235 31.76 4.51 25.03
CA GLU A 235 32.84 3.70 25.59
C GLU A 235 32.33 2.49 26.36
N ARG A 236 31.13 2.59 26.95
CA ARG A 236 30.51 1.55 27.77
C ARG A 236 29.42 0.75 27.06
N GLN A 237 29.09 1.12 25.82
CA GLN A 237 27.98 0.47 25.09
C GLN A 237 28.20 -1.04 24.96
N LYS A 238 29.41 -1.48 24.63
CA LYS A 238 29.71 -2.90 24.38
C LYS A 238 29.53 -3.81 25.62
N GLU A 239 29.59 -3.22 26.81
CA GLU A 239 29.44 -3.91 28.10
C GLU A 239 28.01 -3.85 28.63
N SER A 240 27.16 -3.05 27.99
CA SER A 240 25.78 -2.84 28.42
C SER A 240 24.88 -4.01 28.10
N ALA A 241 23.89 -4.26 28.98
CA ALA A 241 22.84 -5.27 28.76
C ALA A 241 22.09 -5.04 27.43
N SER A 242 21.79 -3.77 27.09
CA SER A 242 21.15 -3.41 25.81
C SER A 242 21.93 -3.95 24.60
N TYR A 243 23.25 -3.79 24.60
CA TYR A 243 24.10 -4.26 23.50
C TYR A 243 24.12 -5.79 23.40
N LEU A 244 24.20 -6.48 24.52
CA LEU A 244 24.18 -7.96 24.56
C LEU A 244 22.85 -8.49 24.03
N ILE A 245 21.72 -7.91 24.46
CA ILE A 245 20.38 -8.27 24.02
C ILE A 245 20.23 -8.00 22.51
N LEU A 246 20.67 -6.84 22.03
CA LEU A 246 20.63 -6.51 20.59
C LEU A 246 21.44 -7.49 19.75
N LYS A 247 22.59 -7.95 20.23
CA LYS A 247 23.36 -9.00 19.54
C LYS A 247 22.62 -10.35 19.49
N GLN A 248 21.91 -10.71 20.56
CA GLN A 248 21.08 -11.91 20.57
C GLN A 248 19.95 -11.80 19.57
N ILE A 249 19.21 -10.68 19.59
CA ILE A 249 18.14 -10.39 18.61
C ILE A 249 18.70 -10.41 17.19
N GLN A 250 19.85 -9.79 16.93
CA GLN A 250 20.50 -9.80 15.61
C GLN A 250 20.86 -11.24 15.16
N THR A 251 21.26 -12.09 16.10
CA THR A 251 21.56 -13.49 15.79
C THR A 251 20.31 -14.27 15.40
N ILE A 252 19.18 -14.02 16.09
CA ILE A 252 17.87 -14.56 15.74
C ILE A 252 17.50 -14.15 14.32
N TYR A 253 17.54 -12.85 14.00
CA TYR A 253 17.24 -12.34 12.65
C TYR A 253 18.15 -12.93 11.58
N ARG A 254 19.46 -13.07 11.85
CA ARG A 254 20.40 -13.65 10.89
C ARG A 254 20.09 -15.12 10.59
N LYS A 255 19.64 -15.88 11.59
CA LYS A 255 19.23 -17.28 11.38
C LYS A 255 17.90 -17.35 10.64
N GLU A 256 16.92 -16.54 11.00
CA GLU A 256 15.64 -16.45 10.32
C GLU A 256 15.81 -16.06 8.83
N GLY A 257 16.67 -15.10 8.53
CA GLY A 257 16.95 -14.67 7.16
C GLY A 257 17.48 -15.78 6.23
N LYS A 258 18.05 -16.86 6.79
CA LYS A 258 18.47 -18.04 6.02
C LYS A 258 17.33 -18.98 5.66
N LEU A 259 16.15 -18.77 6.25
CA LEU A 259 14.99 -19.63 6.07
C LEU A 259 13.97 -19.06 5.07
N LYS A 260 14.24 -17.89 4.48
CA LYS A 260 13.29 -17.13 3.65
C LYS A 260 12.75 -17.90 2.43
N ASP A 261 13.59 -18.77 1.82
CA ASP A 261 13.26 -19.49 0.60
C ASP A 261 12.74 -20.92 0.86
N LEU A 262 12.58 -21.31 2.14
CA LEU A 262 12.03 -22.61 2.54
C LEU A 262 10.50 -22.61 2.51
N SER A 263 9.90 -23.79 2.39
CA SER A 263 8.46 -23.97 2.60
C SER A 263 8.06 -23.62 4.04
N SER A 264 6.77 -23.40 4.29
CA SER A 264 6.24 -23.11 5.63
C SER A 264 6.63 -24.20 6.65
N GLU A 265 6.43 -25.46 6.29
CA GLU A 265 6.72 -26.62 7.13
C GLU A 265 8.21 -26.75 7.43
N GLU A 266 9.07 -26.65 6.43
CA GLU A 266 10.52 -26.69 6.60
C GLU A 266 11.01 -25.51 7.46
N ARG A 267 10.47 -24.32 7.24
CA ARG A 267 10.78 -23.12 8.02
C ARG A 267 10.40 -23.31 9.47
N LEU A 268 9.19 -23.81 9.74
CA LEU A 268 8.73 -24.10 11.10
C LEU A 268 9.66 -25.12 11.78
N SER A 269 9.98 -26.23 11.12
CA SER A 269 10.89 -27.24 11.65
C SER A 269 12.27 -26.66 12.00
N ARG A 270 12.83 -25.84 11.09
CA ARG A 270 14.13 -25.18 11.35
C ARG A 270 14.07 -24.15 12.46
N ARG A 271 12.95 -23.42 12.59
CA ARG A 271 12.73 -22.50 13.72
C ARG A 271 12.77 -23.22 15.07
N GLN A 272 12.13 -24.39 15.17
CA GLN A 272 12.14 -25.17 16.41
C GLN A 272 13.55 -25.57 16.84
N VAL A 273 14.39 -25.98 15.91
CA VAL A 273 15.76 -26.47 16.21
C VAL A 273 16.76 -25.32 16.38
N ALA A 274 16.71 -24.30 15.53
CA ALA A 274 17.79 -23.31 15.43
C ALA A 274 17.48 -21.95 16.05
N ILE A 275 16.20 -21.59 16.21
CA ILE A 275 15.76 -20.26 16.64
C ILE A 275 15.09 -20.30 18.00
N LYS A 276 14.18 -21.24 18.23
CA LYS A 276 13.48 -21.37 19.49
C LYS A 276 14.42 -21.39 20.72
N PRO A 277 15.54 -22.16 20.75
CA PRO A 277 16.46 -22.13 21.88
C PRO A 277 17.08 -20.75 22.15
N LEU A 278 17.31 -19.95 21.10
CA LEU A 278 17.85 -18.60 21.26
C LEU A 278 16.78 -17.62 21.81
N VAL A 279 15.55 -17.78 21.38
CA VAL A 279 14.41 -17.02 21.93
C VAL A 279 14.17 -17.39 23.38
N ASP A 280 14.22 -18.68 23.71
CA ASP A 280 14.07 -19.19 25.10
C ASP A 280 15.18 -18.63 26.01
N ALA A 281 16.43 -18.65 25.54
CA ALA A 281 17.57 -18.11 26.29
C ALA A 281 17.44 -16.57 26.47
N LEU A 282 17.00 -15.84 25.46
CA LEU A 282 16.78 -14.41 25.57
C LEU A 282 15.72 -14.08 26.64
N PHE A 283 14.56 -14.73 26.58
CA PHE A 283 13.50 -14.45 27.55
C PHE A 283 13.86 -14.94 28.98
N ALA A 284 14.60 -16.03 29.10
CA ALA A 284 15.15 -16.45 30.38
C ALA A 284 16.09 -15.38 31.00
N TYR A 285 16.99 -14.83 30.16
CA TYR A 285 17.86 -13.74 30.56
C TYR A 285 17.08 -12.50 30.99
N LEU A 286 16.06 -12.07 30.21
CA LEU A 286 15.23 -10.91 30.54
C LEU A 286 14.53 -11.12 31.91
N LYS A 287 13.91 -12.27 32.13
CA LYS A 287 13.23 -12.60 33.40
C LYS A 287 14.19 -12.62 34.61
N GLN A 288 15.37 -13.16 34.42
CA GLN A 288 16.38 -13.26 35.51
C GLN A 288 16.89 -11.88 35.93
N HIS A 289 17.05 -10.94 34.96
CA HIS A 289 17.68 -9.63 35.23
C HIS A 289 16.69 -8.47 35.29
N GLU A 290 15.39 -8.74 35.29
CA GLU A 290 14.35 -7.68 35.30
C GLU A 290 14.49 -6.72 36.49
N SER A 291 14.83 -7.24 37.68
CA SER A 291 15.00 -6.44 38.90
C SER A 291 16.32 -5.66 38.96
N GLU A 292 17.31 -6.00 38.13
CA GLU A 292 18.66 -5.42 38.14
C GLU A 292 18.82 -4.22 37.20
N VAL A 293 17.77 -3.86 36.47
CA VAL A 293 17.83 -2.85 35.41
C VAL A 293 17.95 -1.44 35.97
N GLY A 294 19.08 -0.78 35.68
CA GLY A 294 19.42 0.51 36.31
C GLY A 294 18.82 1.75 35.63
N THR A 295 18.52 1.73 34.32
CA THR A 295 18.03 2.90 33.59
C THR A 295 16.56 2.74 33.21
N GLU A 296 15.82 3.87 33.26
CA GLU A 296 14.39 3.87 32.91
C GLU A 296 14.12 3.34 31.49
N LYS A 297 14.92 3.79 30.52
CA LYS A 297 14.81 3.30 29.13
C LYS A 297 15.02 1.79 28.98
N LEU A 298 15.93 1.23 29.76
CA LEU A 298 16.16 -0.21 29.74
C LEU A 298 15.03 -0.96 30.45
N LYS A 299 14.48 -0.41 31.56
CA LYS A 299 13.28 -0.93 32.23
C LYS A 299 12.08 -0.99 31.27
N ASP A 300 11.84 0.10 30.54
CA ASP A 300 10.80 0.14 29.50
C ASP A 300 10.99 -0.95 28.44
N ALA A 301 12.23 -1.17 27.98
CA ALA A 301 12.55 -2.19 26.99
C ALA A 301 12.32 -3.61 27.51
N PHE A 302 12.73 -3.90 28.74
CA PHE A 302 12.50 -5.18 29.41
C PHE A 302 10.99 -5.44 29.61
N SER A 303 10.30 -4.47 30.22
CA SER A 303 8.86 -4.55 30.47
C SER A 303 8.08 -4.77 29.18
N TYR A 304 8.42 -4.02 28.10
CA TYR A 304 7.80 -4.22 26.79
C TYR A 304 8.03 -5.64 26.29
N ALA A 305 9.28 -6.10 26.26
CA ALA A 305 9.62 -7.42 25.73
C ALA A 305 8.92 -8.54 26.50
N LEU A 306 8.93 -8.47 27.85
CA LEU A 306 8.29 -9.48 28.70
C LEU A 306 6.75 -9.48 28.55
N ASN A 307 6.12 -8.30 28.50
CA ASN A 307 4.68 -8.18 28.28
C ASN A 307 4.26 -8.67 26.88
N GLN A 308 5.17 -8.60 25.90
CA GLN A 308 4.93 -9.05 24.54
C GLN A 308 5.42 -10.48 24.26
N GLU A 309 6.00 -11.19 25.25
CA GLU A 309 6.59 -12.50 25.04
C GLU A 309 5.66 -13.49 24.34
N LYS A 310 4.39 -13.59 24.79
CA LYS A 310 3.37 -14.45 24.17
C LYS A 310 3.28 -14.19 22.68
N TYR A 311 3.14 -12.93 22.29
CA TYR A 311 2.94 -12.48 20.92
C TYR A 311 4.20 -12.61 20.06
N LEU A 312 5.36 -12.27 20.64
CA LEU A 312 6.66 -12.39 19.97
C LEU A 312 7.06 -13.84 19.70
N ARG A 313 6.47 -14.81 20.39
CA ARG A 313 6.70 -16.24 20.17
C ARG A 313 5.83 -16.87 19.10
N VAL A 314 4.75 -16.22 18.65
CA VAL A 314 3.80 -16.80 17.69
C VAL A 314 4.47 -17.23 16.39
N PHE A 315 5.47 -16.48 15.88
CA PHE A 315 6.20 -16.90 14.68
C PHE A 315 6.91 -18.27 14.81
N LEU A 316 7.12 -18.74 16.02
CA LEU A 316 7.68 -20.08 16.28
C LEU A 316 6.64 -21.19 16.16
N THR A 317 5.35 -20.88 16.11
CA THR A 317 4.27 -21.87 16.03
C THR A 317 3.77 -22.10 14.61
N ASP A 318 4.14 -21.21 13.68
CA ASP A 318 3.66 -21.26 12.31
C ASP A 318 4.74 -20.71 11.35
N GLY A 319 5.02 -21.46 10.27
CA GLY A 319 6.07 -21.11 9.32
C GLY A 319 5.74 -19.89 8.45
N ASP A 320 4.48 -19.54 8.27
CA ASP A 320 4.03 -18.41 7.47
C ASP A 320 4.00 -17.07 8.24
N VAL A 321 4.09 -17.14 9.57
CA VAL A 321 4.13 -15.95 10.41
C VAL A 321 5.52 -15.30 10.34
N PRO A 322 5.65 -14.06 9.87
CA PRO A 322 6.92 -13.35 9.88
C PRO A 322 7.29 -12.88 11.29
N MET A 323 8.59 -12.69 11.54
CA MET A 323 9.07 -12.10 12.80
C MET A 323 8.66 -10.63 12.97
N ASP A 324 8.32 -9.93 11.89
CA ASP A 324 8.06 -8.50 11.92
C ASP A 324 6.94 -8.06 10.98
N SER A 325 6.44 -6.86 11.24
CA SER A 325 5.42 -6.17 10.46
C SER A 325 6.00 -5.18 9.44
N ASN A 326 7.26 -5.33 9.04
CA ASN A 326 7.94 -4.40 8.11
C ASN A 326 7.19 -4.17 6.79
N ALA A 327 6.38 -5.13 6.38
CA ALA A 327 5.59 -5.00 5.15
C ALA A 327 4.43 -4.02 5.34
N SER A 328 3.73 -4.01 6.50
CA SER A 328 2.71 -3.01 6.81
C SER A 328 3.33 -1.63 7.05
N GLU A 329 4.49 -1.54 7.74
CA GLU A 329 5.23 -0.27 7.87
C GLU A 329 5.60 0.33 6.50
N ARG A 330 6.04 -0.50 5.55
CA ARG A 330 6.33 -0.02 4.17
C ARG A 330 5.07 0.48 3.46
N ALA A 331 3.93 -0.19 3.63
CA ALA A 331 2.66 0.26 3.08
C ALA A 331 2.28 1.63 3.67
N ILE A 332 2.34 1.79 4.99
CA ILE A 332 2.08 3.08 5.66
C ILE A 332 3.00 4.20 5.16
N ARG A 333 4.27 3.90 4.83
CA ARG A 333 5.20 4.92 4.30
C ARG A 333 4.70 5.56 3.02
N GLY A 334 4.08 4.80 2.11
CA GLY A 334 3.48 5.33 0.89
C GLY A 334 2.45 6.42 1.18
N PHE A 335 1.55 6.17 2.11
CA PHE A 335 0.59 7.16 2.60
C PHE A 335 1.27 8.33 3.31
N CYS A 336 2.26 8.08 4.18
CA CYS A 336 2.96 9.11 4.94
C CYS A 336 3.74 10.09 4.05
N VAL A 337 4.30 9.63 2.93
CA VAL A 337 4.96 10.51 1.94
C VAL A 337 3.94 11.50 1.36
N GLY A 338 2.79 11.03 0.92
CA GLY A 338 1.70 11.89 0.48
C GLY A 338 1.26 12.85 1.57
N LYS A 339 1.01 12.34 2.79
CA LYS A 339 0.61 13.14 3.96
C LYS A 339 1.58 14.29 4.25
N LYS A 340 2.88 14.10 4.13
CA LYS A 340 3.87 15.18 4.32
C LYS A 340 3.72 16.29 3.28
N ASN A 341 3.25 15.99 2.07
CA ASN A 341 3.08 16.98 1.00
C ASN A 341 1.77 17.77 1.12
N TRP A 342 0.66 17.12 1.51
CA TRP A 342 -0.65 17.78 1.62
C TRP A 342 -1.09 18.05 3.08
N GLN A 343 -0.36 17.53 4.09
CA GLN A 343 -0.44 17.74 5.54
C GLN A 343 -1.78 17.33 6.18
N MET A 344 -2.91 17.74 5.62
CA MET A 344 -4.24 17.44 6.15
C MET A 344 -5.24 17.10 5.04
N ILE A 345 -6.29 16.39 5.40
CA ILE A 345 -7.45 16.12 4.54
C ILE A 345 -8.57 17.07 5.00
N ASP A 346 -9.35 17.61 4.05
CA ASP A 346 -10.35 18.61 4.39
C ASP A 346 -11.60 18.00 5.03
N THR A 347 -12.08 16.84 4.52
CA THR A 347 -13.37 16.23 4.93
C THR A 347 -13.23 14.73 5.23
N ILE A 348 -14.20 14.19 5.99
CA ILE A 348 -14.35 12.75 6.23
C ILE A 348 -14.49 11.97 4.93
N ASN A 349 -15.34 12.45 4.00
CA ASN A 349 -15.54 11.78 2.70
C ASN A 349 -14.25 11.78 1.87
N GLY A 350 -13.47 12.88 1.90
CA GLY A 350 -12.15 12.92 1.28
C GLY A 350 -11.17 11.91 1.91
N ALA A 351 -11.25 11.67 3.21
CA ALA A 351 -10.42 10.69 3.90
C ALA A 351 -10.82 9.24 3.55
N LYS A 352 -12.13 8.95 3.50
CA LYS A 352 -12.65 7.65 3.06
C LYS A 352 -12.27 7.34 1.61
N ALA A 353 -12.50 8.29 0.70
CA ALA A 353 -12.10 8.16 -0.70
C ALA A 353 -10.58 7.97 -0.83
N SER A 354 -9.79 8.68 -0.03
CA SER A 354 -8.33 8.50 -0.01
C SER A 354 -7.95 7.08 0.42
N ALA A 355 -8.61 6.51 1.43
CA ALA A 355 -8.37 5.14 1.86
C ALA A 355 -8.63 4.14 0.71
N ILE A 356 -9.76 4.24 0.03
CA ILE A 356 -10.12 3.39 -1.11
C ILE A 356 -9.09 3.51 -2.23
N ILE A 357 -8.76 4.74 -2.66
CA ILE A 357 -7.86 4.96 -3.79
C ILE A 357 -6.42 4.52 -3.46
N TYR A 358 -5.92 4.80 -2.24
CA TYR A 358 -4.62 4.26 -1.80
C TYR A 358 -4.62 2.74 -1.78
N SER A 359 -5.70 2.10 -1.34
CA SER A 359 -5.82 0.63 -1.33
C SER A 359 -5.62 0.04 -2.72
N ILE A 360 -6.32 0.59 -3.70
CA ILE A 360 -6.22 0.15 -5.10
C ILE A 360 -4.82 0.44 -5.66
N ALA A 361 -4.28 1.64 -5.41
CA ALA A 361 -2.95 2.02 -5.88
C ALA A 361 -1.84 1.11 -5.33
N GLU A 362 -1.83 0.89 -4.02
CA GLU A 362 -0.80 0.08 -3.37
C GLU A 362 -0.96 -1.41 -3.69
N THR A 363 -2.21 -1.91 -3.77
CA THR A 363 -2.48 -3.28 -4.23
C THR A 363 -2.03 -3.47 -5.68
N ALA A 364 -2.31 -2.53 -6.58
CA ALA A 364 -1.81 -2.57 -7.96
C ALA A 364 -0.27 -2.60 -8.02
N LYS A 365 0.39 -1.73 -7.27
CA LYS A 365 1.86 -1.67 -7.20
C LYS A 365 2.47 -2.96 -6.67
N ALA A 366 1.86 -3.56 -5.65
CA ALA A 366 2.31 -4.81 -5.04
C ALA A 366 2.19 -6.00 -6.01
N ASN A 367 1.25 -5.95 -6.96
CA ASN A 367 1.04 -6.96 -7.99
C ASN A 367 1.68 -6.59 -9.35
N ASN A 368 2.68 -5.72 -9.34
CA ASN A 368 3.45 -5.34 -10.52
C ASN A 368 2.62 -4.70 -11.65
N LEU A 369 1.55 -3.99 -11.31
CA LEU A 369 0.77 -3.21 -12.26
C LEU A 369 1.28 -1.77 -12.34
N LYS A 370 0.90 -1.08 -13.42
CA LYS A 370 1.03 0.36 -13.60
C LYS A 370 -0.24 1.02 -13.07
N PRO A 371 -0.18 1.82 -11.99
CA PRO A 371 -1.40 2.31 -11.34
C PRO A 371 -2.26 3.22 -12.23
N TYR A 372 -1.66 4.07 -13.07
CA TYR A 372 -2.42 4.92 -13.98
C TYR A 372 -3.32 4.10 -14.91
N GLU A 373 -2.71 3.17 -15.66
CA GLU A 373 -3.41 2.32 -16.62
C GLU A 373 -4.44 1.41 -15.94
N TYR A 374 -4.16 1.01 -14.69
CA TYR A 374 -5.09 0.21 -13.91
C TYR A 374 -6.31 1.05 -13.47
N PHE A 375 -6.10 2.28 -12.96
CA PHE A 375 -7.21 3.17 -12.63
C PHE A 375 -8.07 3.50 -13.85
N GLU A 376 -7.46 3.81 -14.98
CA GLU A 376 -8.18 4.09 -16.22
C GLU A 376 -9.04 2.90 -16.65
N HIS A 377 -8.47 1.70 -16.58
CA HIS A 377 -9.20 0.46 -16.88
C HIS A 377 -10.39 0.24 -15.92
N LEU A 378 -10.18 0.39 -14.62
CA LEU A 378 -11.25 0.24 -13.63
C LEU A 378 -12.37 1.25 -13.86
N LEU A 379 -12.03 2.52 -14.09
CA LEU A 379 -13.00 3.59 -14.33
C LEU A 379 -13.67 3.50 -15.70
N THR A 380 -13.17 2.66 -16.59
CA THR A 380 -13.81 2.33 -17.86
C THR A 380 -14.76 1.14 -17.71
N GLU A 381 -14.33 0.08 -17.01
CA GLU A 381 -15.07 -1.19 -16.97
C GLU A 381 -16.15 -1.23 -15.88
N ILE A 382 -15.84 -0.74 -14.66
CA ILE A 382 -16.80 -0.79 -13.54
C ILE A 382 -18.10 -0.02 -13.87
N PRO A 383 -18.07 1.23 -14.38
CA PRO A 383 -19.29 1.98 -14.67
C PRO A 383 -20.21 1.31 -15.70
N ARG A 384 -19.65 0.53 -16.63
CA ARG A 384 -20.41 -0.20 -17.64
C ARG A 384 -21.21 -1.38 -17.07
N ARG A 385 -20.79 -1.89 -15.92
CA ARG A 385 -21.29 -3.12 -15.29
C ARG A 385 -21.91 -2.88 -13.92
N MET A 386 -22.09 -1.61 -13.53
CA MET A 386 -22.70 -1.29 -12.23
C MET A 386 -24.15 -1.72 -12.11
N ASP A 387 -24.86 -1.84 -13.22
CA ASP A 387 -26.26 -2.28 -13.28
C ASP A 387 -26.38 -3.83 -13.30
N ASP A 388 -25.27 -4.57 -13.43
CA ASP A 388 -25.26 -6.04 -13.40
C ASP A 388 -25.62 -6.51 -11.99
N SER A 389 -26.56 -7.42 -11.84
CA SER A 389 -26.92 -8.04 -10.56
C SER A 389 -25.81 -8.97 -10.04
N ASP A 390 -25.07 -9.60 -10.95
CA ASP A 390 -23.91 -10.42 -10.65
C ASP A 390 -22.62 -9.59 -10.62
N ARG A 391 -21.91 -9.64 -9.49
CA ARG A 391 -20.65 -8.94 -9.27
C ARG A 391 -19.41 -9.79 -9.59
N SER A 392 -19.58 -10.98 -10.17
CA SER A 392 -18.44 -11.86 -10.53
C SER A 392 -17.44 -11.22 -11.50
N PHE A 393 -17.86 -10.20 -12.24
CA PHE A 393 -16.95 -9.43 -13.09
C PHE A 393 -15.80 -8.77 -12.34
N LEU A 394 -15.93 -8.56 -11.04
CA LEU A 394 -14.86 -7.99 -10.22
C LEU A 394 -13.63 -8.90 -10.17
N ASP A 395 -13.82 -10.22 -10.30
CA ASP A 395 -12.70 -11.16 -10.39
C ASP A 395 -11.84 -10.94 -11.63
N ASP A 396 -12.45 -10.46 -12.73
CA ASP A 396 -11.75 -10.12 -13.96
C ASP A 396 -10.88 -8.86 -13.80
N LEU A 397 -11.24 -8.00 -12.85
CA LEU A 397 -10.57 -6.74 -12.57
C LEU A 397 -9.52 -6.85 -11.46
N LEU A 398 -9.41 -7.99 -10.78
CA LEU A 398 -8.41 -8.20 -9.74
C LEU A 398 -6.99 -8.03 -10.29
N PRO A 399 -6.04 -7.45 -9.51
CA PRO A 399 -4.69 -7.15 -10.00
C PRO A 399 -3.91 -8.35 -10.56
N TRP A 400 -4.25 -9.56 -10.14
CA TRP A 400 -3.64 -10.81 -10.63
C TRP A 400 -4.45 -11.50 -11.72
N SER A 401 -5.59 -10.94 -12.14
CA SER A 401 -6.44 -11.53 -13.16
C SER A 401 -5.71 -11.63 -14.51
N LYS A 402 -5.82 -12.77 -15.15
CA LYS A 402 -5.27 -12.99 -16.50
C LYS A 402 -6.04 -12.23 -17.59
N LYS A 403 -7.23 -11.72 -17.28
CA LYS A 403 -8.07 -10.94 -18.20
C LYS A 403 -7.66 -9.48 -18.30
N LEU A 404 -6.83 -8.99 -17.38
CA LEU A 404 -6.31 -7.63 -17.47
C LEU A 404 -5.45 -7.43 -18.73
N PRO A 405 -5.63 -6.31 -19.45
CA PRO A 405 -4.81 -5.97 -20.60
C PRO A 405 -3.30 -6.00 -20.27
N GLY A 406 -2.50 -6.55 -21.18
CA GLY A 406 -1.04 -6.67 -20.96
C GLY A 406 -0.34 -5.31 -20.74
N ALA A 407 -0.86 -4.24 -21.32
CA ALA A 407 -0.35 -2.87 -21.17
C ALA A 407 -0.36 -2.36 -19.72
N ILE A 408 -1.27 -2.89 -18.87
CA ILE A 408 -1.39 -2.53 -17.46
C ILE A 408 -0.22 -3.10 -16.63
N ARG A 409 0.43 -4.17 -17.08
CA ARG A 409 1.53 -4.81 -16.36
C ARG A 409 2.84 -4.07 -16.60
N LYS A 410 3.66 -3.96 -15.54
CA LYS A 410 5.02 -3.47 -15.71
C LYS A 410 5.84 -4.49 -16.49
N PRO A 411 6.78 -4.05 -17.33
CA PRO A 411 7.72 -4.96 -17.96
C PRO A 411 8.53 -5.69 -16.87
N LYS A 412 8.80 -6.97 -17.08
CA LYS A 412 9.75 -7.69 -16.21
C LYS A 412 11.08 -6.94 -16.25
N LYS A 413 11.68 -6.69 -15.11
CA LYS A 413 13.06 -6.15 -15.06
C LYS A 413 13.96 -7.15 -15.79
N GLN A 414 14.55 -6.68 -16.89
CA GLN A 414 15.63 -7.39 -17.57
C GLN A 414 16.85 -7.40 -16.67
#